data_0eff5df3ad3a57247000b5e8cffcd262
#
_entry.id   0eff5df3ad3a57247000b5e8cffcd262
#
_cell.length_a   1.000
_cell.length_b   1.000
_cell.length_c   1.000
_cell.angle_alpha   90.00
_cell.angle_beta   90.00
_cell.angle_gamma   90.00
#
_symmetry.space_group_name_H-M   'P 1'
#
loop_
_entity.id
_entity.type
_entity.pdbx_description
1 polymer ?
#
loop_
_entity_poly.entity_id
_entity_poly.type
_entity_poly.pdbx_seq_one_letter_code
_entity_poly.pdbx_strand_id
1 'polypeptide(L)'
;MTLLEVVATATILAILAAAIFPLSKVTRQRQREMELRRALREIRTGIDRFKDAVDRGQVGGTDVKLGSEGYPQSLEKLVEGVNQVGRPGFKLKFMRRIPVDPFSGKTEWGMRCYQDDSDSTSWCGDNVYDVFTLADRTALDGTKLKDW
;
A
#
# COMPACT_ATOMS: atom_id res chain seq x y z
N MET A 1 -21.40 44.84 -27.21
CA MET A 1 -21.04 44.43 -25.81
C MET A 1 -20.80 45.70 -25.00
N THR A 2 -21.58 45.84 -23.94
CA THR A 2 -21.41 46.97 -22.99
C THR A 2 -20.41 46.57 -21.91
N LEU A 3 -19.73 47.57 -21.33
CA LEU A 3 -18.79 47.34 -20.19
C LEU A 3 -19.48 46.58 -19.05
N LEU A 4 -20.75 46.91 -18.78
CA LEU A 4 -21.57 46.24 -17.76
C LEU A 4 -21.74 44.75 -18.04
N GLU A 5 -21.97 44.35 -19.28
CA GLU A 5 -22.17 42.97 -19.71
C GLU A 5 -20.86 42.17 -19.54
N VAL A 6 -19.72 42.74 -19.87
CA VAL A 6 -18.40 42.10 -19.69
C VAL A 6 -18.09 41.90 -18.19
N VAL A 7 -18.37 42.92 -17.37
CA VAL A 7 -18.17 42.80 -15.91
C VAL A 7 -19.10 41.77 -15.29
N ALA A 8 -20.34 41.71 -15.69
CA ALA A 8 -21.31 40.73 -15.23
C ALA A 8 -20.86 39.29 -15.59
N THR A 9 -20.50 39.06 -16.84
CA THR A 9 -20.03 37.73 -17.27
C THR A 9 -18.74 37.30 -16.59
N ALA A 10 -17.78 38.24 -16.45
CA ALA A 10 -16.53 37.96 -15.73
C ALA A 10 -16.78 37.61 -14.26
N THR A 11 -17.72 38.28 -13.60
CA THR A 11 -18.08 38.00 -12.20
C THR A 11 -18.69 36.61 -12.05
N ILE A 12 -19.60 36.23 -12.91
CA ILE A 12 -20.21 34.89 -12.92
C ILE A 12 -19.16 33.80 -13.13
N LEU A 13 -18.26 33.99 -14.11
CA LEU A 13 -17.17 33.06 -14.36
C LEU A 13 -16.21 32.93 -13.16
N ALA A 14 -15.89 34.04 -12.49
CA ALA A 14 -15.05 34.03 -11.30
C ALA A 14 -15.68 33.25 -10.13
N ILE A 15 -17.00 33.39 -9.91
CA ILE A 15 -17.73 32.64 -8.88
C ILE A 15 -17.74 31.14 -9.20
N LEU A 16 -18.00 30.77 -10.46
CA LEU A 16 -17.99 29.37 -10.88
C LEU A 16 -16.59 28.76 -10.76
N ALA A 17 -15.55 29.50 -11.17
CA ALA A 17 -14.17 29.04 -11.04
C ALA A 17 -13.77 28.81 -9.57
N ALA A 18 -14.18 29.68 -8.65
CA ALA A 18 -13.88 29.55 -7.23
C ALA A 18 -14.44 28.28 -6.59
N ALA A 19 -15.58 27.78 -7.07
CA ALA A 19 -16.22 26.55 -6.58
C ALA A 19 -15.50 25.26 -7.05
N ILE A 20 -14.80 25.29 -8.18
CA ILE A 20 -14.17 24.11 -8.77
C ILE A 20 -12.90 23.70 -7.99
N PHE A 21 -12.12 24.65 -7.46
CA PHE A 21 -10.86 24.38 -6.78
C PHE A 21 -10.98 23.48 -5.54
N PRO A 22 -11.89 23.70 -4.58
CA PRO A 22 -12.00 22.84 -3.40
C PRO A 22 -12.47 21.43 -3.78
N LEU A 23 -13.37 21.29 -4.75
CA LEU A 23 -13.90 19.99 -5.18
C LEU A 23 -12.81 19.10 -5.81
N SER A 24 -11.92 19.68 -6.61
CA SER A 24 -10.84 18.93 -7.24
C SER A 24 -9.82 18.36 -6.23
N LYS A 25 -9.55 19.08 -5.13
CA LYS A 25 -8.67 18.59 -4.06
C LYS A 25 -9.24 17.37 -3.35
N VAL A 26 -10.52 17.41 -2.98
CA VAL A 26 -11.21 16.30 -2.33
C VAL A 26 -11.26 15.06 -3.24
N THR A 27 -11.57 15.24 -4.51
CA THR A 27 -11.62 14.14 -5.49
C THR A 27 -10.25 13.47 -5.65
N ARG A 28 -9.17 14.24 -5.78
CA ARG A 28 -7.80 13.71 -5.87
C ARG A 28 -7.39 12.96 -4.60
N GLN A 29 -7.76 13.48 -3.43
CA GLN A 29 -7.46 12.80 -2.17
C GLN A 29 -8.21 11.48 -2.06
N ARG A 30 -9.52 11.43 -2.38
CA ARG A 30 -10.30 10.17 -2.45
C ARG A 30 -9.67 9.14 -3.38
N GLN A 31 -9.21 9.57 -4.54
CA GLN A 31 -8.56 8.67 -5.49
C GLN A 31 -7.29 8.07 -4.90
N ARG A 32 -6.41 8.89 -4.28
CA ARG A 32 -5.19 8.41 -3.62
C ARG A 32 -5.50 7.46 -2.45
N GLU A 33 -6.54 7.74 -1.67
CA GLU A 33 -6.97 6.85 -0.58
C GLU A 33 -7.45 5.49 -1.10
N MET A 34 -8.20 5.46 -2.21
CA MET A 34 -8.60 4.21 -2.85
C MET A 34 -7.40 3.43 -3.41
N GLU A 35 -6.45 4.13 -4.03
CA GLU A 35 -5.20 3.54 -4.54
C GLU A 35 -4.36 2.96 -3.41
N LEU A 36 -4.24 3.67 -2.27
CA LEU A 36 -3.55 3.17 -1.08
C LEU A 36 -4.18 1.88 -0.55
N ARG A 37 -5.50 1.87 -0.36
CA ARG A 37 -6.23 0.67 0.09
C ARG A 37 -6.06 -0.51 -0.86
N ARG A 38 -5.98 -0.24 -2.17
CA ARG A 38 -5.71 -1.27 -3.18
C ARG A 38 -4.30 -1.81 -3.05
N ALA A 39 -3.30 -0.93 -2.90
CA ALA A 39 -1.91 -1.32 -2.74
C ALA A 39 -1.69 -2.16 -1.46
N LEU A 40 -2.25 -1.73 -0.32
CA LEU A 40 -2.20 -2.49 0.94
C LEU A 40 -2.82 -3.89 0.78
N ARG A 41 -3.98 -4.00 0.16
CA ARG A 41 -4.61 -5.30 -0.09
C ARG A 41 -3.78 -6.19 -1.02
N GLU A 42 -3.14 -5.62 -2.03
CA GLU A 42 -2.28 -6.37 -2.95
C GLU A 42 -1.08 -6.97 -2.20
N ILE A 43 -0.41 -6.18 -1.34
CA ILE A 43 0.72 -6.65 -0.55
C ILE A 43 0.26 -7.70 0.47
N ARG A 44 -0.78 -7.43 1.25
CA ARG A 44 -1.34 -8.37 2.25
C ARG A 44 -1.74 -9.69 1.60
N THR A 45 -2.39 -9.65 0.44
CA THR A 45 -2.72 -10.87 -0.32
C THR A 45 -1.46 -11.64 -0.76
N GLY A 46 -0.39 -10.93 -1.12
CA GLY A 46 0.90 -11.56 -1.44
C GLY A 46 1.51 -12.26 -0.22
N ILE A 47 1.48 -11.62 0.94
CA ILE A 47 1.94 -12.18 2.23
C ILE A 47 1.12 -13.42 2.59
N ASP A 48 -0.21 -13.36 2.51
CA ASP A 48 -1.11 -14.48 2.83
C ASP A 48 -0.86 -15.67 1.90
N ARG A 49 -0.67 -15.44 0.60
CA ARG A 49 -0.34 -16.51 -0.36
C ARG A 49 1.01 -17.15 -0.06
N PHE A 50 1.99 -16.38 0.39
CA PHE A 50 3.28 -16.93 0.82
C PHE A 50 3.10 -17.83 2.03
N LYS A 51 2.38 -17.36 3.06
CA LYS A 51 2.04 -18.12 4.26
C LYS A 51 1.32 -19.43 3.90
N ASP A 52 0.30 -19.36 3.06
CA ASP A 52 -0.42 -20.53 2.56
C ASP A 52 0.50 -21.55 1.85
N ALA A 53 1.46 -21.08 1.06
CA ALA A 53 2.40 -21.95 0.36
C ALA A 53 3.37 -22.63 1.35
N VAL A 54 3.77 -21.95 2.42
CA VAL A 54 4.56 -22.53 3.51
C VAL A 54 3.75 -23.60 4.25
N ASP A 55 2.51 -23.28 4.63
CA ASP A 55 1.64 -24.20 5.37
C ASP A 55 1.30 -25.47 4.58
N ARG A 56 1.26 -25.37 3.25
CA ARG A 56 1.11 -26.52 2.34
C ARG A 56 2.42 -27.27 2.06
N GLY A 57 3.53 -26.86 2.66
CA GLY A 57 4.83 -27.47 2.42
C GLY A 57 5.42 -27.24 1.02
N GLN A 58 4.89 -26.26 0.28
CA GLN A 58 5.40 -25.90 -1.06
C GLN A 58 6.65 -25.03 -0.98
N VAL A 59 6.82 -24.31 0.12
CA VAL A 59 7.97 -23.45 0.42
C VAL A 59 8.56 -23.92 1.75
N GLY A 60 9.89 -23.99 1.82
CA GLY A 60 10.58 -24.45 3.02
C GLY A 60 12.09 -24.28 2.91
N GLY A 61 12.82 -24.90 3.83
CA GLY A 61 14.29 -24.86 3.85
C GLY A 61 14.82 -23.47 4.18
N THR A 62 15.77 -22.99 3.38
CA THR A 62 16.44 -21.69 3.60
C THR A 62 15.56 -20.47 3.30
N ASP A 63 14.45 -20.67 2.60
CA ASP A 63 13.55 -19.57 2.22
C ASP A 63 12.55 -19.22 3.36
N VAL A 64 12.43 -20.07 4.38
CA VAL A 64 11.62 -19.84 5.58
C VAL A 64 12.54 -19.79 6.80
N LYS A 65 12.65 -18.64 7.44
CA LYS A 65 13.46 -18.48 8.64
C LYS A 65 12.77 -19.17 9.85
N LEU A 66 13.54 -19.86 10.68
CA LEU A 66 13.05 -20.38 11.95
C LEU A 66 12.56 -19.20 12.83
N GLY A 67 11.35 -19.33 13.37
CA GLY A 67 10.72 -18.27 14.18
C GLY A 67 10.02 -17.16 13.36
N SER A 68 9.96 -17.28 12.00
CA SER A 68 9.19 -16.35 11.16
C SER A 68 7.69 -16.67 11.10
N GLU A 69 7.24 -17.69 11.82
CA GLU A 69 5.86 -18.20 11.80
C GLU A 69 5.33 -18.50 10.37
N GLY A 70 6.26 -18.72 9.42
CA GLY A 70 5.93 -18.98 8.03
C GLY A 70 5.64 -17.73 7.18
N TYR A 71 5.90 -16.54 7.71
CA TYR A 71 5.79 -15.28 6.97
C TYR A 71 7.09 -14.94 6.23
N PRO A 72 7.02 -14.15 5.13
CA PRO A 72 8.21 -13.79 4.37
C PRO A 72 9.16 -12.90 5.17
N GLN A 73 10.46 -13.01 4.90
CA GLN A 73 11.47 -12.18 5.58
C GLN A 73 11.49 -10.73 5.08
N SER A 74 11.05 -10.50 3.83
CA SER A 74 10.96 -9.18 3.23
C SER A 74 9.94 -9.17 2.09
N LEU A 75 9.51 -7.98 1.66
CA LEU A 75 8.61 -7.82 0.52
C LEU A 75 9.25 -8.23 -0.81
N GLU A 76 10.57 -8.07 -0.94
CA GLU A 76 11.32 -8.45 -2.13
C GLU A 76 11.20 -9.96 -2.40
N LYS A 77 11.18 -10.80 -1.35
CA LYS A 77 10.98 -12.26 -1.49
C LYS A 77 9.68 -12.63 -2.19
N LEU A 78 8.63 -11.82 -2.04
CA LEU A 78 7.34 -12.03 -2.71
C LEU A 78 7.43 -11.79 -4.24
N VAL A 79 8.32 -10.89 -4.67
CA VAL A 79 8.52 -10.51 -6.08
C VAL A 79 9.57 -11.40 -6.75
N GLU A 80 10.72 -11.59 -6.09
CA GLU A 80 11.82 -12.42 -6.61
C GLU A 80 11.42 -13.89 -6.68
N GLY A 81 10.56 -14.31 -5.75
CA GLY A 81 10.11 -15.66 -5.60
C GLY A 81 11.07 -16.54 -4.80
N VAL A 82 10.54 -17.63 -4.30
CA VAL A 82 11.24 -18.62 -3.48
C VAL A 82 11.21 -19.99 -4.14
N ASN A 83 12.17 -20.85 -3.80
CA ASN A 83 12.26 -22.16 -4.41
C ASN A 83 11.10 -23.05 -3.97
N GLN A 84 10.48 -23.73 -4.93
CA GLN A 84 9.43 -24.70 -4.63
C GLN A 84 10.04 -26.02 -4.18
N VAL A 85 9.55 -26.55 -3.06
CA VAL A 85 9.95 -27.87 -2.56
C VAL A 85 9.61 -28.96 -3.59
N GLY A 86 10.57 -29.83 -3.88
CA GLY A 86 10.40 -30.93 -4.85
C GLY A 86 10.48 -30.52 -6.32
N ARG A 87 10.76 -29.24 -6.64
CA ARG A 87 10.95 -28.75 -8.02
C ARG A 87 12.18 -27.86 -8.14
N PRO A 88 13.38 -28.43 -8.23
CA PRO A 88 14.62 -27.66 -8.36
C PRO A 88 14.58 -26.70 -9.56
N GLY A 89 14.94 -25.43 -9.34
CA GLY A 89 14.96 -24.40 -10.38
C GLY A 89 13.61 -23.73 -10.67
N PHE A 90 12.51 -24.17 -10.04
CA PHE A 90 11.23 -23.52 -10.17
C PHE A 90 10.98 -22.59 -8.95
N LYS A 91 10.74 -21.31 -9.24
CA LYS A 91 10.45 -20.30 -8.21
C LYS A 91 8.96 -19.96 -8.17
N LEU A 92 8.37 -20.00 -6.98
CA LEU A 92 7.04 -19.47 -6.70
C LEU A 92 7.13 -17.97 -6.45
N LYS A 93 6.41 -17.19 -7.25
CA LYS A 93 6.27 -15.74 -7.08
C LYS A 93 4.86 -15.41 -6.59
N PHE A 94 4.75 -14.51 -5.63
CA PHE A 94 3.50 -14.15 -4.97
C PHE A 94 2.99 -12.78 -5.38
N MET A 95 3.91 -11.94 -5.86
CA MET A 95 3.61 -10.60 -6.41
C MET A 95 4.42 -10.37 -7.69
N ARG A 96 3.90 -9.50 -8.57
CA ARG A 96 4.62 -9.08 -9.79
C ARG A 96 5.62 -7.97 -9.51
N ARG A 97 5.26 -7.05 -8.62
CA ARG A 97 6.05 -5.90 -8.19
C ARG A 97 5.52 -5.40 -6.86
N ILE A 98 6.35 -4.68 -6.10
CA ILE A 98 5.91 -3.95 -4.92
C ILE A 98 5.15 -2.70 -5.39
N PRO A 99 3.88 -2.49 -4.97
CA PRO A 99 3.12 -1.30 -5.34
C PRO A 99 3.77 -0.01 -4.83
N VAL A 100 3.55 1.08 -5.56
CA VAL A 100 3.95 2.42 -5.13
C VAL A 100 2.91 2.97 -4.17
N ASP A 101 3.34 3.54 -3.06
CA ASP A 101 2.48 4.29 -2.15
C ASP A 101 2.07 5.62 -2.81
N PRO A 102 0.77 5.88 -3.04
CA PRO A 102 0.30 7.08 -3.74
C PRO A 102 0.51 8.37 -2.96
N PHE A 103 0.82 8.29 -1.65
CA PHE A 103 1.07 9.47 -0.81
C PHE A 103 2.55 9.82 -0.70
N SER A 104 3.43 8.85 -0.61
CA SER A 104 4.88 9.05 -0.58
C SER A 104 5.51 9.06 -1.99
N GLY A 105 4.89 8.40 -2.96
CA GLY A 105 5.45 8.19 -4.31
C GLY A 105 6.58 7.17 -4.35
N LYS A 106 6.78 6.41 -3.27
CA LYS A 106 7.85 5.42 -3.11
C LYS A 106 7.31 4.01 -2.99
N THR A 107 8.16 3.01 -3.19
CA THR A 107 7.88 1.59 -2.95
C THR A 107 8.26 1.13 -1.54
N GLU A 108 8.62 2.07 -0.68
CA GLU A 108 8.96 1.83 0.72
C GLU A 108 7.68 1.79 1.56
N TRP A 109 7.51 0.72 2.32
CA TRP A 109 6.38 0.49 3.20
C TRP A 109 6.87 0.31 4.63
N GLY A 110 6.09 0.75 5.59
CA GLY A 110 6.27 0.35 6.98
C GLY A 110 5.88 -1.12 7.11
N MET A 111 6.61 -1.88 7.92
CA MET A 111 6.40 -3.31 8.12
C MET A 111 6.14 -3.60 9.58
N ARG A 112 5.34 -4.63 9.85
CA ARG A 112 5.11 -5.20 11.17
C ARG A 112 5.37 -6.69 11.12
N CYS A 113 5.94 -7.20 12.19
CA CYS A 113 6.10 -8.62 12.41
C CYS A 113 4.83 -9.24 13.00
N TYR A 114 4.72 -10.55 12.91
CA TYR A 114 3.65 -11.29 13.60
C TYR A 114 3.64 -11.07 15.11
N GLN A 115 4.81 -10.84 15.70
CA GLN A 115 5.02 -10.64 17.15
C GLN A 115 4.82 -9.17 17.59
N ASP A 116 4.73 -8.24 16.63
CA ASP A 116 4.57 -6.82 16.94
C ASP A 116 3.11 -6.49 17.30
N ASP A 117 2.91 -5.44 18.09
CA ASP A 117 1.59 -4.89 18.35
C ASP A 117 0.97 -4.31 17.07
N SER A 118 -0.34 -4.35 16.97
CA SER A 118 -1.08 -3.93 15.76
C SER A 118 -0.88 -2.45 15.37
N ASP A 119 -0.50 -1.61 16.31
CA ASP A 119 -0.21 -0.18 16.15
C ASP A 119 1.29 0.14 16.14
N SER A 120 2.16 -0.89 16.21
CA SER A 120 3.61 -0.72 16.17
C SER A 120 4.04 -0.01 14.89
N THR A 121 4.94 0.95 15.05
CA THR A 121 5.61 1.65 13.95
C THR A 121 7.06 1.21 13.77
N SER A 122 7.56 0.33 14.64
CA SER A 122 8.88 -0.28 14.56
C SER A 122 8.77 -1.72 14.09
N TRP A 123 9.63 -2.10 13.16
CA TRP A 123 9.69 -3.47 12.64
C TRP A 123 10.71 -4.31 13.41
N CYS A 124 10.37 -5.53 13.78
CA CYS A 124 11.26 -6.45 14.47
C CYS A 124 12.44 -6.96 13.63
N GLY A 125 12.32 -6.90 12.29
CA GLY A 125 13.37 -7.33 11.36
C GLY A 125 13.37 -8.82 11.00
N ASP A 126 12.48 -9.62 11.56
CA ASP A 126 12.48 -11.07 11.39
C ASP A 126 11.51 -11.58 10.32
N ASN A 127 10.33 -10.98 10.21
CA ASN A 127 9.30 -11.37 9.25
C ASN A 127 8.43 -10.18 8.88
N VAL A 128 7.63 -10.32 7.81
CA VAL A 128 6.65 -9.33 7.39
C VAL A 128 5.27 -9.97 7.46
N TYR A 129 4.53 -9.60 8.50
CA TYR A 129 3.15 -10.02 8.72
C TYR A 129 2.16 -9.00 8.15
N ASP A 130 2.39 -7.72 8.38
CA ASP A 130 1.55 -6.63 7.91
C ASP A 130 2.37 -5.45 7.40
N VAL A 131 1.74 -4.59 6.60
CA VAL A 131 2.34 -3.39 6.04
C VAL A 131 1.44 -2.18 6.23
N PHE A 132 2.06 -1.01 6.34
CA PHE A 132 1.37 0.28 6.45
C PHE A 132 2.10 1.37 5.66
N THR A 133 1.42 2.48 5.36
CA THR A 133 2.07 3.63 4.72
C THR A 133 2.95 4.39 5.69
N LEU A 134 4.12 4.83 5.22
CA LEU A 134 5.01 5.73 5.97
C LEU A 134 4.57 7.20 5.89
N ALA A 135 3.54 7.51 5.09
CA ALA A 135 3.02 8.87 4.97
C ALA A 135 2.24 9.27 6.24
N ASP A 136 2.72 10.28 6.95
CA ASP A 136 2.00 10.84 8.10
C ASP A 136 0.92 11.81 7.62
N ARG A 137 -0.23 11.24 7.23
CA ARG A 137 -1.39 11.98 6.74
C ARG A 137 -2.68 11.42 7.32
N THR A 138 -3.70 12.31 7.32
CA THR A 138 -5.06 11.97 7.74
C THR A 138 -5.94 11.82 6.51
N ALA A 139 -6.77 10.79 6.49
CA ALA A 139 -7.77 10.54 5.47
C ALA A 139 -8.94 11.52 5.56
N LEU A 140 -9.80 11.55 4.54
CA LEU A 140 -10.99 12.38 4.52
C LEU A 140 -12.01 12.04 5.62
N ASP A 141 -11.97 10.79 6.12
CA ASP A 141 -12.81 10.31 7.21
C ASP A 141 -12.23 10.65 8.61
N GLY A 142 -11.06 11.30 8.68
CA GLY A 142 -10.38 11.68 9.91
C GLY A 142 -9.46 10.62 10.50
N THR A 143 -9.38 9.41 9.92
CA THR A 143 -8.47 8.37 10.36
C THR A 143 -7.04 8.64 9.88
N LYS A 144 -6.04 8.15 10.60
CA LYS A 144 -4.66 8.24 10.14
C LYS A 144 -4.39 7.13 9.12
N LEU A 145 -3.74 7.47 7.99
CA LEU A 145 -3.45 6.51 6.92
C LEU A 145 -2.55 5.35 7.37
N LYS A 146 -1.67 5.59 8.34
CA LYS A 146 -0.78 4.56 8.91
C LYS A 146 -1.52 3.47 9.72
N ASP A 147 -2.78 3.73 10.08
CA ASP A 147 -3.61 2.79 10.85
C ASP A 147 -4.49 1.89 9.94
N TRP A 148 -4.37 2.04 8.62
CA TRP A 148 -5.14 1.29 7.62
C TRP A 148 -4.57 -0.11 7.33
#